data_4c106c3592c05859061a28858c389a4d
#
_entry.id   4c106c3592c05859061a28858c389a4d
#
_cell.length_a   1.000
_cell.length_b   1.000
_cell.length_c   1.000
_cell.angle_alpha   90.00
_cell.angle_beta   90.00
_cell.angle_gamma   90.00
#
_symmetry.space_group_name_H-M   'P 1'
#
loop_
_entity.id
_entity.type
_entity.pdbx_description
1 polymer ?
#
loop_
_entity_poly.entity_id
_entity_poly.type
_entity_poly.pdbx_seq_one_letter_code
_entity_poly.pdbx_strand_id
1 'polypeptide(L)'
;EDTKVLDLGSESGANINSVLQGTSIKPENVYIADIDDSLIQKGADKFGFVPVLIDETGRVPFDDYFFDIVYCSSVIEHVTVPKDQVWLMYSDSEFRDKSLRRQKEFASEIQRLGRQYFVQTPYVHFPVESHTWLPFIAWLPRRLLIPLLKATNLFWVKSTTPDWYLLNRKEMSSLFMEASIVSEKTIGLTKS
;
A
#
# COMPACT_ATOMS: atom_id res chain seq x y z
N GLU A 1 -14.83 7.67 21.55
CA GLU A 1 -14.72 8.82 20.65
C GLU A 1 -15.33 8.47 19.29
N ASP A 2 -16.01 9.42 18.68
CA ASP A 2 -16.71 9.21 17.40
C ASP A 2 -15.78 9.37 16.17
N THR A 3 -14.46 9.33 16.41
CA THR A 3 -13.44 9.41 15.35
C THR A 3 -13.57 8.24 14.39
N LYS A 4 -13.81 8.54 13.11
CA LYS A 4 -13.92 7.56 12.04
C LYS A 4 -12.56 7.36 11.38
N VAL A 5 -12.12 6.11 11.34
CA VAL A 5 -10.84 5.71 10.74
C VAL A 5 -11.11 4.79 9.56
N LEU A 6 -10.46 5.06 8.44
CA LEU A 6 -10.41 4.14 7.29
C LEU A 6 -9.01 3.53 7.22
N ASP A 7 -8.93 2.20 7.21
CA ASP A 7 -7.72 1.45 6.84
C ASP A 7 -7.87 1.01 5.37
N LEU A 8 -7.11 1.63 4.49
CA LEU A 8 -7.22 1.46 3.04
C LEU A 8 -6.16 0.48 2.51
N GLY A 9 -6.61 -0.65 1.96
CA GLY A 9 -5.77 -1.79 1.58
C GLY A 9 -5.42 -2.66 2.78
N SER A 10 -6.39 -2.85 3.66
CA SER A 10 -6.18 -3.39 5.01
C SER A 10 -6.05 -4.90 5.09
N GLU A 11 -6.33 -5.63 3.99
CA GLU A 11 -6.52 -7.08 4.07
C GLU A 11 -7.52 -7.45 5.19
N SER A 12 -7.06 -8.04 6.28
CA SER A 12 -7.91 -8.46 7.41
C SER A 12 -7.99 -7.42 8.55
N GLY A 13 -7.46 -6.23 8.40
CA GLY A 13 -7.45 -5.21 9.45
C GLY A 13 -6.54 -5.52 10.65
N ALA A 14 -5.69 -6.54 10.58
CA ALA A 14 -4.83 -6.93 11.70
C ALA A 14 -3.80 -5.85 12.06
N ASN A 15 -3.30 -5.12 11.05
CA ASN A 15 -2.33 -4.04 11.25
C ASN A 15 -2.97 -2.87 11.98
N ILE A 16 -4.09 -2.35 11.47
CA ILE A 16 -4.79 -1.24 12.11
C ILE A 16 -5.28 -1.61 13.52
N ASN A 17 -5.71 -2.85 13.76
CA ASN A 17 -6.04 -3.31 15.08
C ASN A 17 -4.87 -3.16 16.06
N SER A 18 -3.66 -3.47 15.64
CA SER A 18 -2.45 -3.31 16.46
C SER A 18 -2.11 -1.83 16.70
N VAL A 19 -2.27 -0.98 15.68
CA VAL A 19 -2.03 0.47 15.78
C VAL A 19 -3.00 1.14 16.74
N LEU A 20 -4.25 0.71 16.76
CA LEU A 20 -5.31 1.30 17.59
C LEU A 20 -5.33 0.78 19.02
N GLN A 21 -4.48 -0.18 19.40
CA GLN A 21 -4.42 -0.67 20.77
C GLN A 21 -4.10 0.46 21.77
N GLY A 22 -4.92 0.55 22.82
CA GLY A 22 -4.78 1.59 23.84
C GLY A 22 -5.42 2.93 23.49
N THR A 23 -6.04 3.06 22.32
CA THR A 23 -6.88 4.22 21.98
C THR A 23 -8.32 4.03 22.47
N SER A 24 -9.11 5.11 22.46
CA SER A 24 -10.55 5.10 22.77
C SER A 24 -11.43 4.96 21.51
N ILE A 25 -10.84 4.67 20.35
CA ILE A 25 -11.58 4.51 19.09
C ILE A 25 -12.34 3.18 19.14
N LYS A 26 -13.64 3.26 18.90
CA LYS A 26 -14.52 2.09 18.93
C LYS A 26 -14.42 1.30 17.62
N PRO A 27 -14.52 -0.04 17.66
CA PRO A 27 -14.46 -0.89 16.46
C PRO A 27 -15.47 -0.49 15.36
N GLU A 28 -16.68 -0.12 15.74
CA GLU A 28 -17.73 0.32 14.80
C GLU A 28 -17.40 1.62 14.04
N ASN A 29 -16.36 2.35 14.45
CA ASN A 29 -15.86 3.54 13.78
C ASN A 29 -14.60 3.27 12.95
N VAL A 30 -14.16 2.01 12.87
CA VAL A 30 -13.02 1.58 12.07
C VAL A 30 -13.52 0.86 10.83
N TYR A 31 -13.25 1.43 9.68
CA TYR A 31 -13.61 0.90 8.36
C TYR A 31 -12.39 0.25 7.73
N ILE A 32 -12.53 -0.98 7.28
CA ILE A 32 -11.47 -1.72 6.61
C ILE A 32 -11.85 -1.92 5.15
N ALA A 33 -11.07 -1.35 4.24
CA ALA A 33 -11.36 -1.33 2.81
C ALA A 33 -10.30 -2.10 2.01
N ASP A 34 -10.73 -3.05 1.21
CA ASP A 34 -9.86 -3.84 0.32
C ASP A 34 -10.65 -4.33 -0.90
N ILE A 35 -9.93 -4.84 -1.91
CA ILE A 35 -10.49 -5.50 -3.10
C ILE A 35 -10.86 -6.97 -2.82
N ASP A 36 -10.35 -7.56 -1.73
CA ASP A 36 -10.61 -8.95 -1.32
C ASP A 36 -11.70 -9.00 -0.24
N ASP A 37 -12.94 -9.25 -0.68
CA ASP A 37 -14.10 -9.37 0.21
C ASP A 37 -13.90 -10.42 1.31
N SER A 38 -13.25 -11.53 1.01
CA SER A 38 -13.08 -12.62 1.99
C SER A 38 -12.16 -12.21 3.15
N LEU A 39 -11.19 -11.34 2.91
CA LEU A 39 -10.27 -10.85 3.92
C LEU A 39 -10.93 -9.80 4.81
N ILE A 40 -11.64 -8.83 4.22
CA ILE A 40 -12.33 -7.81 5.01
C ILE A 40 -13.46 -8.39 5.87
N GLN A 41 -14.19 -9.39 5.37
CA GLN A 41 -15.21 -10.08 6.19
C GLN A 41 -14.59 -10.80 7.40
N LYS A 42 -13.47 -11.50 7.22
CA LYS A 42 -12.74 -12.09 8.37
C LYS A 42 -12.30 -11.05 9.39
N GLY A 43 -11.87 -9.88 8.92
CA GLY A 43 -11.50 -8.76 9.79
C GLY A 43 -12.69 -8.21 10.55
N ALA A 44 -13.82 -8.01 9.89
CA ALA A 44 -15.08 -7.57 10.48
C ALA A 44 -15.54 -8.55 11.58
N ASP A 45 -15.58 -9.85 11.27
CA ASP A 45 -15.99 -10.89 12.24
C ASP A 45 -15.06 -10.95 13.46
N LYS A 46 -13.75 -10.77 13.23
CA LYS A 46 -12.76 -10.92 14.30
C LYS A 46 -12.65 -9.69 15.21
N PHE A 47 -12.73 -8.49 14.64
CA PHE A 47 -12.42 -7.25 15.34
C PHE A 47 -13.64 -6.33 15.52
N GLY A 48 -14.77 -6.63 14.88
CA GLY A 48 -15.96 -5.79 14.89
C GLY A 48 -15.84 -4.55 14.02
N PHE A 49 -14.95 -4.56 13.04
CA PHE A 49 -14.73 -3.46 12.09
C PHE A 49 -15.79 -3.44 10.99
N VAL A 50 -15.96 -2.32 10.31
CA VAL A 50 -16.90 -2.14 9.20
C VAL A 50 -16.21 -2.50 7.89
N PRO A 51 -16.61 -3.59 7.20
CA PRO A 51 -16.00 -3.98 5.93
C PRO A 51 -16.49 -3.09 4.79
N VAL A 52 -15.57 -2.72 3.90
CA VAL A 52 -15.84 -1.91 2.71
C VAL A 52 -15.15 -2.54 1.51
N LEU A 53 -15.94 -3.09 0.59
CA LEU A 53 -15.39 -3.64 -0.65
C LEU A 53 -15.08 -2.51 -1.63
N ILE A 54 -13.84 -2.48 -2.14
CA ILE A 54 -13.40 -1.57 -3.20
C ILE A 54 -13.62 -2.26 -4.54
N ASP A 55 -14.28 -1.59 -5.46
CA ASP A 55 -14.51 -2.08 -6.81
C ASP A 55 -13.28 -1.87 -7.73
N GLU A 56 -13.41 -2.33 -8.98
CA GLU A 56 -12.36 -2.22 -10.00
C GLU A 56 -11.97 -0.77 -10.34
N THR A 57 -12.82 0.20 -10.03
CA THR A 57 -12.53 1.63 -10.24
C THR A 57 -11.53 2.17 -9.21
N GLY A 58 -11.38 1.49 -8.08
CA GLY A 58 -10.55 1.91 -6.96
C GLY A 58 -11.14 3.07 -6.15
N ARG A 59 -12.39 3.45 -6.43
CA ARG A 59 -13.08 4.50 -5.68
C ARG A 59 -13.81 3.91 -4.48
N VAL A 60 -13.58 4.52 -3.32
CA VAL A 60 -14.26 4.13 -2.08
C VAL A 60 -15.61 4.87 -1.99
N PRO A 61 -16.74 4.20 -1.69
CA PRO A 61 -18.09 4.76 -1.82
C PRO A 61 -18.50 5.64 -0.64
N PHE A 62 -17.70 6.66 -0.34
CA PHE A 62 -17.96 7.66 0.69
C PHE A 62 -17.78 9.07 0.14
N ASP A 63 -18.43 10.03 0.80
CA ASP A 63 -18.29 11.46 0.49
C ASP A 63 -16.89 11.98 0.86
N ASP A 64 -16.55 13.15 0.32
CA ASP A 64 -15.32 13.84 0.62
C ASP A 64 -15.23 14.14 2.12
N TYR A 65 -14.05 13.88 2.71
CA TYR A 65 -13.76 14.09 4.13
C TYR A 65 -14.68 13.35 5.10
N PHE A 66 -15.23 12.21 4.67
CA PHE A 66 -16.09 11.38 5.53
C PHE A 66 -15.33 10.81 6.72
N PHE A 67 -14.03 10.51 6.55
CA PHE A 67 -13.18 9.99 7.61
C PHE A 67 -12.35 11.09 8.25
N ASP A 68 -12.16 11.00 9.56
CA ASP A 68 -11.23 11.87 10.28
C ASP A 68 -9.79 11.50 9.95
N ILE A 69 -9.51 10.19 9.83
CA ILE A 69 -8.19 9.65 9.52
C ILE A 69 -8.29 8.57 8.45
N VAL A 70 -7.47 8.68 7.41
CA VAL A 70 -7.18 7.58 6.47
C VAL A 70 -5.80 7.01 6.77
N TYR A 71 -5.75 5.74 7.11
CA TYR A 71 -4.52 4.98 7.32
C TYR A 71 -4.26 4.09 6.11
N CYS A 72 -3.05 4.09 5.58
CA CYS A 72 -2.65 3.29 4.43
C CYS A 72 -1.19 2.86 4.60
N SER A 73 -0.96 1.58 4.84
CA SER A 73 0.38 1.06 5.13
C SER A 73 0.75 -0.09 4.21
N SER A 74 1.83 0.06 3.47
CA SER A 74 2.37 -0.93 2.52
C SER A 74 1.37 -1.35 1.42
N VAL A 75 0.69 -0.37 0.84
CA VAL A 75 -0.33 -0.57 -0.21
C VAL A 75 0.00 0.22 -1.47
N ILE A 76 0.36 1.50 -1.34
CA ILE A 76 0.53 2.39 -2.49
C ILE A 76 1.57 1.86 -3.50
N GLU A 77 2.59 1.14 -3.04
CA GLU A 77 3.58 0.49 -3.89
C GLU A 77 3.01 -0.59 -4.81
N HIS A 78 1.88 -1.20 -4.42
CA HIS A 78 1.16 -2.21 -5.20
C HIS A 78 0.10 -1.62 -6.13
N VAL A 79 -0.18 -0.33 -6.02
CA VAL A 79 -1.08 0.38 -6.94
C VAL A 79 -0.36 0.64 -8.25
N THR A 80 -0.19 -0.42 -9.03
CA THR A 80 0.56 -0.43 -10.30
C THR A 80 -0.34 -0.86 -11.46
N VAL A 81 0.17 -1.57 -12.42
CA VAL A 81 -0.61 -2.15 -13.52
C VAL A 81 -1.40 -3.39 -13.04
N PRO A 82 -2.45 -3.82 -13.76
CA PRO A 82 -3.19 -5.04 -13.43
C PRO A 82 -2.28 -6.27 -13.29
N LYS A 83 -2.59 -7.15 -12.33
CA LYS A 83 -1.74 -8.31 -11.98
C LYS A 83 -1.46 -9.27 -13.14
N ASP A 84 -2.38 -9.39 -14.08
CA ASP A 84 -2.22 -10.18 -15.31
C ASP A 84 -1.17 -9.61 -16.27
N GLN A 85 -0.89 -8.30 -16.20
CA GLN A 85 0.05 -7.59 -17.07
C GLN A 85 1.46 -7.48 -16.50
N VAL A 86 1.64 -7.57 -15.17
CA VAL A 86 2.94 -7.29 -14.52
C VAL A 86 4.07 -8.18 -15.01
N TRP A 87 3.79 -9.46 -15.31
CA TRP A 87 4.76 -10.44 -15.79
C TRP A 87 5.18 -10.25 -17.25
N LEU A 88 4.41 -9.47 -18.01
CA LEU A 88 4.65 -9.19 -19.44
C LEU A 88 5.28 -7.82 -19.65
N MET A 89 5.32 -6.99 -18.61
CA MET A 89 5.81 -5.61 -18.70
C MET A 89 7.31 -5.53 -18.40
N TYR A 90 8.12 -5.66 -19.45
CA TYR A 90 9.59 -5.63 -19.38
C TYR A 90 10.20 -4.22 -19.49
N SER A 91 9.42 -3.21 -19.87
CA SER A 91 9.88 -1.83 -19.99
C SER A 91 9.81 -1.12 -18.64
N ASP A 92 10.95 -0.68 -18.10
CA ASP A 92 11.03 0.07 -16.86
C ASP A 92 10.30 1.41 -16.93
N SER A 93 10.47 2.15 -18.03
CA SER A 93 9.83 3.46 -18.21
C SER A 93 8.31 3.33 -18.31
N GLU A 94 7.82 2.38 -19.11
CA GLU A 94 6.39 2.15 -19.26
C GLU A 94 5.73 1.71 -17.94
N PHE A 95 6.37 0.78 -17.22
CA PHE A 95 5.89 0.33 -15.92
C PHE A 95 5.84 1.47 -14.92
N ARG A 96 6.92 2.26 -14.83
CA ARG A 96 7.02 3.43 -13.97
C ARG A 96 5.90 4.44 -14.25
N ASP A 97 5.74 4.83 -15.52
CA ASP A 97 4.80 5.89 -15.91
C ASP A 97 3.35 5.47 -15.63
N LYS A 98 3.00 4.21 -15.91
CA LYS A 98 1.69 3.65 -15.58
C LYS A 98 1.47 3.54 -14.07
N SER A 99 2.47 3.07 -13.32
CA SER A 99 2.40 2.95 -11.86
C SER A 99 2.23 4.31 -11.20
N LEU A 100 3.06 5.30 -11.55
CA LEU A 100 2.96 6.65 -10.98
C LEU A 100 1.61 7.31 -11.26
N ARG A 101 1.01 7.07 -12.44
CA ARG A 101 -0.32 7.57 -12.74
C ARG A 101 -1.37 6.98 -11.79
N ARG A 102 -1.39 5.67 -11.63
CA ARG A 102 -2.33 4.98 -10.73
C ARG A 102 -2.11 5.36 -9.26
N GLN A 103 -0.84 5.45 -8.84
CA GLN A 103 -0.49 5.90 -7.49
C GLN A 103 -0.95 7.34 -7.24
N LYS A 104 -0.92 8.21 -8.26
CA LYS A 104 -1.45 9.57 -8.15
C LYS A 104 -2.97 9.58 -7.99
N GLU A 105 -3.69 8.77 -8.75
CA GLU A 105 -5.15 8.60 -8.61
C GLU A 105 -5.50 8.09 -7.21
N PHE A 106 -4.77 7.08 -6.72
CA PHE A 106 -4.94 6.53 -5.38
C PHE A 106 -4.62 7.55 -4.26
N ALA A 107 -3.52 8.30 -4.40
CA ALA A 107 -3.17 9.37 -3.46
C ALA A 107 -4.25 10.48 -3.42
N SER A 108 -4.84 10.82 -4.58
CA SER A 108 -5.95 11.77 -4.65
C SER A 108 -7.20 11.23 -3.92
N GLU A 109 -7.46 9.93 -4.01
CA GLU A 109 -8.57 9.30 -3.30
C GLU A 109 -8.35 9.30 -1.78
N ILE A 110 -7.13 9.02 -1.30
CA ILE A 110 -6.77 9.15 0.12
C ILE A 110 -7.06 10.57 0.63
N GLN A 111 -6.61 11.59 -0.12
CA GLN A 111 -6.79 13.00 0.23
C GLN A 111 -8.25 13.45 0.16
N ARG A 112 -9.04 12.87 -0.74
CA ARG A 112 -10.47 13.11 -0.84
C ARG A 112 -11.23 12.57 0.37
N LEU A 113 -10.89 11.38 0.81
CA LEU A 113 -11.62 10.65 1.84
C LEU A 113 -11.35 11.15 3.26
N GLY A 114 -10.12 11.56 3.56
CA GLY A 114 -9.66 11.86 4.91
C GLY A 114 -9.40 13.33 5.18
N ARG A 115 -9.80 13.80 6.37
CA ARG A 115 -9.35 15.09 6.92
C ARG A 115 -7.87 15.09 7.26
N GLN A 116 -7.39 13.93 7.72
CA GLN A 116 -5.99 13.63 7.97
C GLN A 116 -5.67 12.26 7.37
N TYR A 117 -4.41 12.04 7.02
CA TYR A 117 -3.99 10.74 6.50
C TYR A 117 -2.57 10.39 6.96
N PHE A 118 -2.35 9.09 7.08
CA PHE A 118 -1.04 8.49 7.29
C PHE A 118 -0.81 7.47 6.17
N VAL A 119 0.27 7.66 5.39
CA VAL A 119 0.65 6.75 4.31
C VAL A 119 2.08 6.30 4.52
N GLN A 120 2.28 5.00 4.60
CA GLN A 120 3.60 4.38 4.76
C GLN A 120 3.88 3.43 3.61
N THR A 121 5.09 3.47 3.07
CA THR A 121 5.57 2.60 2.00
C THR A 121 7.06 2.32 2.17
N PRO A 122 7.57 1.14 1.76
CA PRO A 122 8.99 0.86 1.77
C PRO A 122 9.77 1.83 0.87
N TYR A 123 10.96 2.20 1.32
CA TYR A 123 11.80 3.14 0.57
C TYR A 123 12.63 2.41 -0.50
N VAL A 124 12.60 2.92 -1.74
CA VAL A 124 13.23 2.29 -2.92
C VAL A 124 14.74 2.03 -2.77
N HIS A 125 15.44 2.84 -1.98
CA HIS A 125 16.89 2.67 -1.78
C HIS A 125 17.26 1.81 -0.56
N PHE A 126 16.29 1.19 0.11
CA PHE A 126 16.60 0.23 1.16
C PHE A 126 17.19 -1.05 0.55
N PRO A 127 18.35 -1.55 1.04
CA PRO A 127 19.09 -2.60 0.36
C PRO A 127 18.37 -3.95 0.26
N VAL A 128 17.51 -4.26 1.24
CA VAL A 128 16.74 -5.52 1.27
C VAL A 128 15.31 -5.21 0.91
N GLU A 129 14.86 -5.73 -0.22
CA GLU A 129 13.52 -5.52 -0.72
C GLU A 129 12.51 -6.33 0.12
N SER A 130 11.45 -5.66 0.61
CA SER A 130 10.52 -6.21 1.60
C SER A 130 9.63 -7.34 1.06
N HIS A 131 9.32 -7.33 -0.24
CA HIS A 131 8.43 -8.32 -0.86
C HIS A 131 9.14 -9.64 -1.19
N THR A 132 10.44 -9.59 -1.45
CA THR A 132 11.24 -10.76 -1.85
C THR A 132 12.21 -11.23 -0.77
N TRP A 133 12.62 -10.34 0.15
CA TRP A 133 13.74 -10.50 1.09
C TRP A 133 15.10 -10.68 0.39
N LEU A 134 15.17 -10.37 -0.90
CA LEU A 134 16.43 -10.43 -1.64
C LEU A 134 17.13 -9.06 -1.60
N PRO A 135 18.46 -9.02 -1.42
CA PRO A 135 19.20 -7.77 -1.44
C PRO A 135 19.30 -7.23 -2.86
N PHE A 136 19.24 -5.90 -2.98
CA PHE A 136 19.48 -5.12 -4.20
C PHE A 136 18.51 -5.40 -5.37
N ILE A 137 17.51 -6.25 -5.18
CA ILE A 137 16.59 -6.64 -6.26
C ILE A 137 15.71 -5.49 -6.75
N ALA A 138 15.40 -4.54 -5.88
CA ALA A 138 14.62 -3.35 -6.22
C ALA A 138 15.31 -2.43 -7.26
N TRP A 139 16.62 -2.59 -7.44
CA TRP A 139 17.41 -1.78 -8.38
C TRP A 139 17.64 -2.46 -9.72
N LEU A 140 17.20 -3.71 -9.86
CA LEU A 140 17.32 -4.43 -11.12
C LEU A 140 16.31 -3.91 -12.14
N PRO A 141 16.75 -3.70 -13.39
CA PRO A 141 15.82 -3.42 -14.47
C PRO A 141 14.85 -4.60 -14.68
N ARG A 142 13.60 -4.32 -15.00
CA ARG A 142 12.52 -5.33 -15.14
C ARG A 142 12.87 -6.47 -16.07
N ARG A 143 13.70 -6.22 -17.09
CA ARG A 143 14.20 -7.25 -18.00
C ARG A 143 15.02 -8.34 -17.30
N LEU A 144 15.70 -8.00 -16.19
CA LEU A 144 16.44 -8.93 -15.33
C LEU A 144 15.60 -9.38 -14.13
N LEU A 145 14.82 -8.47 -13.56
CA LEU A 145 13.97 -8.73 -12.41
C LEU A 145 12.95 -9.85 -12.69
N ILE A 146 12.20 -9.74 -13.78
CA ILE A 146 11.12 -10.70 -14.10
C ILE A 146 11.63 -12.14 -14.25
N PRO A 147 12.66 -12.45 -15.08
CA PRO A 147 13.18 -13.81 -15.15
C PRO A 147 13.80 -14.28 -13.84
N LEU A 148 14.46 -13.40 -13.08
CA LEU A 148 15.00 -13.73 -11.78
C LEU A 148 13.89 -14.13 -10.79
N LEU A 149 12.80 -13.36 -10.71
CA LEU A 149 11.66 -13.70 -9.85
C LEU A 149 10.97 -15.00 -10.27
N LYS A 150 10.83 -15.26 -11.57
CA LYS A 150 10.32 -16.54 -12.07
C LYS A 150 11.19 -17.72 -11.62
N ALA A 151 12.51 -17.55 -11.63
CA ALA A 151 13.44 -18.58 -11.18
C ALA A 151 13.41 -18.72 -9.63
N THR A 152 13.47 -17.62 -8.89
CA THR A 152 13.49 -17.67 -7.42
C THR A 152 12.18 -18.18 -6.83
N ASN A 153 11.03 -17.89 -7.46
CA ASN A 153 9.73 -18.41 -7.02
C ASN A 153 9.63 -19.95 -7.05
N LEU A 154 10.57 -20.65 -7.70
CA LEU A 154 10.60 -22.11 -7.71
C LEU A 154 11.24 -22.72 -6.46
N PHE A 155 12.11 -21.98 -5.76
CA PHE A 155 12.89 -22.54 -4.64
C PHE A 155 13.07 -21.58 -3.45
N TRP A 156 12.79 -20.26 -3.63
CA TRP A 156 12.99 -19.29 -2.57
C TRP A 156 11.83 -19.33 -1.56
N VAL A 157 12.15 -19.04 -0.30
CA VAL A 157 11.19 -19.08 0.82
C VAL A 157 10.01 -18.12 0.65
N LYS A 158 10.18 -17.03 -0.10
CA LYS A 158 9.14 -16.03 -0.35
C LYS A 158 8.88 -15.88 -1.85
N SER A 159 7.80 -16.49 -2.32
CA SER A 159 7.29 -16.27 -3.67
C SER A 159 6.63 -14.88 -3.77
N THR A 160 6.89 -14.16 -4.85
CA THR A 160 6.35 -12.81 -5.05
C THR A 160 6.04 -12.52 -6.52
N THR A 161 5.16 -11.54 -6.73
CA THR A 161 4.81 -10.99 -8.04
C THR A 161 5.53 -9.65 -8.24
N PRO A 162 6.00 -9.28 -9.45
CA PRO A 162 6.68 -7.99 -9.70
C PRO A 162 5.68 -6.84 -9.87
N ASP A 163 4.68 -6.76 -8.99
CA ASP A 163 3.56 -5.80 -9.02
C ASP A 163 3.79 -4.56 -8.15
N TRP A 164 5.01 -4.36 -7.66
CA TRP A 164 5.36 -3.23 -6.81
C TRP A 164 6.24 -2.21 -7.54
N TYR A 165 5.94 -0.93 -7.29
CA TYR A 165 6.75 0.21 -7.67
C TYR A 165 7.04 1.06 -6.43
N LEU A 166 8.28 0.97 -5.93
CA LEU A 166 8.71 1.65 -4.71
C LEU A 166 8.98 3.13 -5.00
N LEU A 167 8.39 3.98 -4.19
CA LEU A 167 8.53 5.43 -4.31
C LEU A 167 9.83 5.94 -3.66
N ASN A 168 10.44 6.92 -4.28
CA ASN A 168 11.45 7.73 -3.63
C ASN A 168 10.80 8.95 -2.94
N ARG A 169 11.59 9.66 -2.10
CA ARG A 169 11.09 10.81 -1.34
C ARG A 169 10.49 11.92 -2.21
N LYS A 170 11.05 12.17 -3.41
CA LYS A 170 10.55 13.21 -4.32
C LYS A 170 9.19 12.81 -4.92
N GLU A 171 9.07 11.56 -5.32
CA GLU A 171 7.81 11.02 -5.84
C GLU A 171 6.74 11.06 -4.75
N MET A 172 7.05 10.60 -3.54
CA MET A 172 6.13 10.68 -2.40
C MET A 172 5.69 12.12 -2.10
N SER A 173 6.64 13.09 -2.08
CA SER A 173 6.31 14.51 -1.91
C SER A 173 5.45 15.07 -3.03
N SER A 174 5.57 14.56 -4.25
CA SER A 174 4.73 15.01 -5.37
C SER A 174 3.31 14.46 -5.32
N LEU A 175 3.11 13.31 -4.69
CA LEU A 175 1.79 12.71 -4.47
C LEU A 175 1.05 13.36 -3.30
N PHE A 176 1.80 13.78 -2.25
CA PHE A 176 1.26 14.34 -1.01
C PHE A 176 1.95 15.67 -0.68
N MET A 177 1.64 16.71 -1.46
CA MET A 177 2.36 18.00 -1.41
C MET A 177 2.27 18.73 -0.07
N GLU A 178 1.17 18.56 0.66
CA GLU A 178 0.94 19.22 1.96
C GLU A 178 1.33 18.34 3.16
N ALA A 179 1.84 17.12 2.91
CA ALA A 179 2.20 16.19 3.97
C ALA A 179 3.63 16.39 4.48
N SER A 180 3.81 16.15 5.76
CA SER A 180 5.14 15.99 6.35
C SER A 180 5.69 14.59 6.06
N ILE A 181 6.82 14.51 5.33
CA ILE A 181 7.46 13.24 5.03
C ILE A 181 8.50 12.91 6.09
N VAL A 182 8.22 11.87 6.86
CA VAL A 182 9.13 11.31 7.86
C VAL A 182 9.81 10.09 7.29
N SER A 183 11.12 9.96 7.49
CA SER A 183 11.88 8.79 7.08
C SER A 183 12.23 7.96 8.29
N GLU A 184 11.72 6.74 8.35
CA GLU A 184 12.13 5.75 9.34
C GLU A 184 13.51 5.19 8.97
N LYS A 185 14.42 5.14 9.94
CA LYS A 185 15.79 4.64 9.74
C LYS A 185 16.02 3.37 10.53
N THR A 186 16.60 2.38 9.86
CA THR A 186 17.08 1.15 10.48
C THR A 186 18.58 1.01 10.21
N ILE A 187 19.41 0.92 11.27
CA ILE A 187 20.88 0.84 11.17
C ILE A 187 21.46 1.99 10.30
N GLY A 188 20.92 3.20 10.45
CA GLY A 188 21.35 4.38 9.68
C GLY A 188 20.85 4.49 8.24
N LEU A 189 20.11 3.51 7.74
CA LEU A 189 19.50 3.49 6.40
C LEU A 189 18.00 3.80 6.48
N THR A 190 17.48 4.57 5.53
CA THR A 190 16.04 4.82 5.40
C THR A 190 15.33 3.56 4.94
N LYS A 191 14.33 3.09 5.72
CA LYS A 191 13.57 1.88 5.45
C LYS A 191 12.18 2.21 4.86
N SER A 192 11.55 3.27 5.35
CA SER A 192 10.21 3.75 4.90
C SER A 192 10.05 5.24 5.12
#